data_f87db3032e77769e646aa421a19da753
#
_entry.id   f87db3032e77769e646aa421a19da753
#
_cell.length_a   1.000
_cell.length_b   1.000
_cell.length_c   1.000
_cell.angle_alpha   90.00
_cell.angle_beta   90.00
_cell.angle_gamma   90.00
#
_symmetry.space_group_name_H-M   'P 1'
#
loop_
_entity.id
_entity.type
_entity.pdbx_description
1 polymer ?
#
loop_
_entity_poly.entity_id
_entity_poly.type
_entity_poly.pdbx_seq_one_letter_code
_entity_poly.pdbx_strand_id
1 'polypeptide(L)'
;MKIAIVGSGAMGSLYGAYLHKSGEEVYLINKWEEHINTINKEGLVIDTGDKKLKFYPKAVTNSKDIGIVDLAIVFVKSTKTEEAILENKNIIGENTYVLTLQNGYGNGEKIEKYINKDRIIVGTTGEGCTTIKAGYIKHAGSGDTYIGMFSGKEDNILKRLENILNHSGFNTHICKDPRELIWNKLIINVGINAITAILGIRNGEILKEMATKKIMKDAVIEAVKVANAKGFNFNEEEMIKKVENVALKTAENKSSMLQDVLNNKKTEIETINGSIVKEGSKFNIETPINETLTNLIISLEKNKILTPQR
;
A
#
# COMPACT_ATOMS: atom_id res chain seq x y z
N MET A 1 19.90 0.17 -12.16
CA MET A 1 19.12 1.44 -12.22
C MET A 1 19.43 2.28 -11.00
N LYS A 2 19.28 3.61 -11.13
CA LYS A 2 19.25 4.51 -9.97
C LYS A 2 17.82 4.65 -9.48
N ILE A 3 17.56 4.21 -8.25
CA ILE A 3 16.21 4.05 -7.71
C ILE A 3 16.07 4.86 -6.43
N ALA A 4 14.99 5.66 -6.32
CA ALA A 4 14.61 6.32 -5.08
C ALA A 4 13.34 5.67 -4.49
N ILE A 5 13.39 5.32 -3.23
CA ILE A 5 12.25 4.85 -2.45
C ILE A 5 11.68 6.03 -1.66
N VAL A 6 10.60 6.60 -2.14
CA VAL A 6 9.92 7.72 -1.49
C VAL A 6 8.97 7.19 -0.43
N GLY A 7 9.38 7.29 0.83
CA GLY A 7 8.67 6.73 1.97
C GLY A 7 9.22 5.37 2.40
N SER A 8 10.46 5.33 2.90
CA SER A 8 11.09 4.12 3.44
C SER A 8 10.57 3.77 4.85
N GLY A 9 9.25 3.58 4.98
CA GLY A 9 8.63 2.87 6.09
C GLY A 9 8.89 1.35 5.97
N ALA A 10 7.97 0.50 6.47
CA ALA A 10 8.15 -0.94 6.43
C ALA A 10 8.34 -1.47 4.99
N MET A 11 7.37 -1.19 4.11
CA MET A 11 7.39 -1.68 2.72
C MET A 11 8.52 -1.05 1.90
N GLY A 12 8.70 0.28 2.01
CA GLY A 12 9.79 0.96 1.30
C GLY A 12 11.17 0.48 1.75
N SER A 13 11.37 0.19 3.04
CA SER A 13 12.60 -0.40 3.55
C SER A 13 12.82 -1.83 3.01
N LEU A 14 11.76 -2.65 2.94
CA LEU A 14 11.83 -4.01 2.39
C LEU A 14 12.28 -3.98 0.92
N TYR A 15 11.56 -3.23 0.09
CA TYR A 15 11.87 -3.12 -1.34
C TYR A 15 13.26 -2.52 -1.57
N GLY A 16 13.57 -1.44 -0.86
CA GLY A 16 14.86 -0.77 -1.01
C GLY A 16 16.05 -1.64 -0.62
N ALA A 17 15.95 -2.42 0.45
CA ALA A 17 17.01 -3.33 0.87
C ALA A 17 17.25 -4.46 -0.14
N TYR A 18 16.18 -5.06 -0.66
CA TYR A 18 16.31 -6.17 -1.60
C TYR A 18 16.76 -5.70 -2.99
N LEU A 19 16.30 -4.54 -3.45
CA LEU A 19 16.81 -3.90 -4.66
C LEU A 19 18.30 -3.53 -4.52
N HIS A 20 18.71 -3.01 -3.36
CA HIS A 20 20.12 -2.74 -3.08
C HIS A 20 20.97 -4.03 -3.10
N LYS A 21 20.45 -5.12 -2.50
CA LYS A 21 21.13 -6.43 -2.53
C LYS A 21 21.33 -6.95 -3.94
N SER A 22 20.39 -6.70 -4.85
CA SER A 22 20.48 -7.14 -6.24
C SER A 22 21.41 -6.29 -7.12
N GLY A 23 22.09 -5.29 -6.53
CA GLY A 23 23.09 -4.46 -7.19
C GLY A 23 22.56 -3.14 -7.75
N GLU A 24 21.31 -2.77 -7.45
CA GLU A 24 20.77 -1.49 -7.87
C GLU A 24 21.30 -0.33 -6.99
N GLU A 25 21.45 0.86 -7.57
CA GLU A 25 21.80 2.07 -6.81
C GLU A 25 20.52 2.62 -6.13
N VAL A 26 20.37 2.38 -4.83
CA VAL A 26 19.15 2.66 -4.09
C VAL A 26 19.34 3.77 -3.05
N TYR A 27 18.40 4.71 -3.05
CA TYR A 27 18.25 5.75 -2.04
C TYR A 27 16.93 5.58 -1.28
N LEU A 28 17.00 5.40 0.04
CA LEU A 28 15.84 5.40 0.94
C LEU A 28 15.56 6.82 1.42
N ILE A 29 14.36 7.33 1.18
CA ILE A 29 13.95 8.67 1.61
C ILE A 29 12.88 8.56 2.68
N ASN A 30 13.12 9.14 3.87
CA ASN A 30 12.14 9.19 4.95
C ASN A 30 12.40 10.39 5.88
N LYS A 31 11.34 11.08 6.31
CA LYS A 31 11.41 12.19 7.25
C LYS A 31 11.74 11.76 8.70
N TRP A 32 11.70 10.47 9.01
CA TRP A 32 12.02 9.92 10.33
C TRP A 32 13.54 9.83 10.50
N GLU A 33 14.13 10.89 11.03
CA GLU A 33 15.59 11.04 11.17
C GLU A 33 16.26 9.88 11.90
N GLU A 34 15.68 9.41 13.02
CA GLU A 34 16.23 8.29 13.78
C GLU A 34 16.35 7.03 12.91
N HIS A 35 15.32 6.76 12.07
CA HIS A 35 15.34 5.62 11.16
C HIS A 35 16.47 5.73 10.13
N ILE A 36 16.63 6.89 9.51
CA ILE A 36 17.67 7.18 8.54
C ILE A 36 19.07 7.09 9.16
N ASN A 37 19.27 7.71 10.32
CA ASN A 37 20.54 7.69 11.03
C ASN A 37 20.93 6.28 11.46
N THR A 38 19.97 5.47 11.93
CA THR A 38 20.20 4.06 12.29
C THR A 38 20.60 3.23 11.07
N ILE A 39 19.91 3.41 9.93
CA ILE A 39 20.24 2.69 8.68
C ILE A 39 21.67 3.03 8.24
N ASN A 40 22.03 4.29 8.21
CA ASN A 40 23.37 4.73 7.77
C ASN A 40 24.49 4.27 8.71
N LYS A 41 24.25 4.25 10.03
CA LYS A 41 25.27 3.90 11.04
C LYS A 41 25.34 2.40 11.27
N GLU A 42 24.21 1.73 11.38
CA GLU A 42 24.11 0.36 11.86
C GLU A 42 23.62 -0.62 10.77
N GLY A 43 23.05 -0.11 9.67
CA GLY A 43 22.40 -0.90 8.64
C GLY A 43 20.91 -1.12 8.92
N LEU A 44 20.19 -1.46 7.87
CA LEU A 44 18.78 -1.86 7.90
C LEU A 44 18.66 -3.36 8.18
N VAL A 45 18.00 -3.73 9.26
CA VAL A 45 17.75 -5.12 9.64
C VAL A 45 16.36 -5.55 9.16
N ILE A 46 16.31 -6.65 8.42
CA ILE A 46 15.09 -7.35 8.02
C ILE A 46 15.02 -8.69 8.75
N ASP A 47 14.01 -8.84 9.60
CA ASP A 47 13.68 -10.09 10.29
C ASP A 47 12.64 -10.86 9.46
N THR A 48 13.02 -12.02 8.95
CA THR A 48 12.14 -12.91 8.19
C THR A 48 11.45 -13.98 9.08
N GLY A 49 11.64 -13.90 10.39
CA GLY A 49 11.23 -14.94 11.32
C GLY A 49 12.35 -15.98 11.52
N ASP A 50 12.88 -16.53 10.45
CA ASP A 50 13.95 -17.53 10.50
C ASP A 50 15.35 -16.91 10.59
N LYS A 51 15.52 -15.74 9.95
CA LYS A 51 16.82 -15.08 9.81
C LYS A 51 16.68 -13.57 10.00
N LYS A 52 17.77 -12.96 10.48
CA LYS A 52 17.96 -11.51 10.48
C LYS A 52 19.01 -11.16 9.43
N LEU A 53 18.58 -10.45 8.40
CA LEU A 53 19.43 -9.99 7.32
C LEU A 53 19.75 -8.52 7.54
N LYS A 54 20.97 -8.10 7.23
CA LYS A 54 21.40 -6.71 7.37
C LYS A 54 21.89 -6.14 6.04
N PHE A 55 21.43 -4.92 5.73
CA PHE A 55 21.71 -4.23 4.48
C PHE A 55 22.15 -2.80 4.75
N TYR A 56 22.90 -2.19 3.83
CA TYR A 56 23.43 -0.84 3.95
C TYR A 56 23.06 0.05 2.73
N PRO A 57 21.77 0.20 2.38
CA PRO A 57 21.38 1.12 1.33
C PRO A 57 21.65 2.56 1.79
N LYS A 58 21.89 3.48 0.84
CA LYS A 58 21.98 4.90 1.13
C LYS A 58 20.63 5.39 1.64
N ALA A 59 20.59 6.08 2.79
CA ALA A 59 19.37 6.59 3.38
C ALA A 59 19.49 8.09 3.68
N VAL A 60 18.45 8.86 3.33
CA VAL A 60 18.44 10.32 3.45
C VAL A 60 17.10 10.83 3.96
N THR A 61 17.11 12.00 4.63
CA THR A 61 15.88 12.63 5.11
C THR A 61 15.16 13.45 4.03
N ASN A 62 15.85 13.81 2.97
CA ASN A 62 15.31 14.54 1.81
C ASN A 62 16.08 14.16 0.53
N SER A 63 15.54 14.52 -0.63
CA SER A 63 16.08 14.15 -1.94
C SER A 63 17.05 15.14 -2.58
N LYS A 64 17.44 16.22 -1.90
CA LYS A 64 18.16 17.37 -2.50
C LYS A 64 19.42 16.98 -3.27
N ASP A 65 20.21 16.06 -2.74
CA ASP A 65 21.53 15.70 -3.29
C ASP A 65 21.52 14.38 -4.08
N ILE A 66 20.33 13.80 -4.34
CA ILE A 66 20.23 12.53 -5.06
C ILE A 66 20.45 12.74 -6.58
N GLY A 67 19.93 13.86 -7.14
CA GLY A 67 19.83 14.07 -8.58
C GLY A 67 18.78 13.18 -9.24
N ILE A 68 18.61 13.29 -10.56
CA ILE A 68 17.60 12.56 -11.31
C ILE A 68 17.78 11.04 -11.17
N VAL A 69 16.68 10.33 -10.98
CA VAL A 69 16.64 8.87 -10.88
C VAL A 69 15.95 8.23 -12.09
N ASP A 70 16.21 6.95 -12.34
CA ASP A 70 15.52 6.19 -13.38
C ASP A 70 14.12 5.78 -12.92
N LEU A 71 13.97 5.47 -11.61
CA LEU A 71 12.74 5.00 -11.01
C LEU A 71 12.54 5.62 -9.62
N ALA A 72 11.38 6.20 -9.38
CA ALA A 72 10.90 6.57 -8.05
C ALA A 72 9.79 5.60 -7.62
N ILE A 73 9.98 4.89 -6.50
CA ILE A 73 8.95 3.99 -5.94
C ILE A 73 8.30 4.67 -4.74
N VAL A 74 6.99 4.87 -4.80
CA VAL A 74 6.22 5.59 -3.79
C VAL A 74 5.59 4.62 -2.80
N PHE A 75 6.02 4.67 -1.54
CA PHE A 75 5.52 3.86 -0.42
C PHE A 75 5.07 4.68 0.79
N VAL A 76 4.90 5.99 0.64
CA VAL A 76 4.25 6.77 1.71
C VAL A 76 2.81 6.31 1.91
N LYS A 77 2.19 6.64 3.05
CA LYS A 77 0.75 6.45 3.20
C LYS A 77 0.00 7.17 2.07
N SER A 78 -1.05 6.56 1.54
CA SER A 78 -1.81 7.05 0.38
C SER A 78 -2.38 8.47 0.56
N THR A 79 -2.58 8.92 1.80
CA THR A 79 -2.95 10.29 2.15
C THR A 79 -1.83 11.31 1.93
N LYS A 80 -0.59 10.86 1.77
CA LYS A 80 0.60 11.69 1.58
C LYS A 80 1.22 11.61 0.19
N THR A 81 0.54 10.95 -0.77
CA THR A 81 1.08 10.71 -2.12
C THR A 81 1.40 12.01 -2.85
N GLU A 82 0.48 12.99 -2.88
CA GLU A 82 0.68 14.26 -3.60
C GLU A 82 1.82 15.09 -2.95
N GLU A 83 1.81 15.21 -1.62
CA GLU A 83 2.88 15.89 -0.87
C GLU A 83 4.25 15.25 -1.18
N ALA A 84 4.33 13.93 -1.17
CA ALA A 84 5.56 13.20 -1.42
C ALA A 84 6.09 13.39 -2.85
N ILE A 85 5.22 13.44 -3.87
CA ILE A 85 5.63 13.73 -5.25
C ILE A 85 6.17 15.16 -5.36
N LEU A 86 5.48 16.15 -4.79
CA LEU A 86 5.90 17.55 -4.84
C LEU A 86 7.24 17.79 -4.14
N GLU A 87 7.43 17.23 -2.95
CA GLU A 87 8.67 17.36 -2.18
C GLU A 87 9.88 16.71 -2.85
N ASN A 88 9.65 15.70 -3.67
CA ASN A 88 10.71 14.95 -4.36
C ASN A 88 10.75 15.21 -5.86
N LYS A 89 10.16 16.33 -6.33
CA LYS A 89 10.12 16.67 -7.75
C LYS A 89 11.51 16.83 -8.37
N ASN A 90 12.51 17.23 -7.57
CA ASN A 90 13.89 17.43 -8.00
C ASN A 90 14.60 16.14 -8.47
N ILE A 91 14.11 14.95 -8.10
CA ILE A 91 14.65 13.67 -8.55
C ILE A 91 13.89 13.08 -9.74
N ILE A 92 12.79 13.70 -10.15
CA ILE A 92 11.92 13.21 -11.23
C ILE A 92 12.17 14.04 -12.48
N GLY A 93 12.84 13.45 -13.47
CA GLY A 93 13.06 14.02 -14.79
C GLY A 93 12.09 13.47 -15.83
N GLU A 94 12.22 13.93 -17.09
CA GLU A 94 11.34 13.52 -18.20
C GLU A 94 11.31 12.00 -18.45
N ASN A 95 12.42 11.32 -18.17
CA ASN A 95 12.58 9.87 -18.38
C ASN A 95 12.39 9.05 -17.10
N THR A 96 12.14 9.68 -15.96
CA THR A 96 11.90 8.98 -14.69
C THR A 96 10.53 8.30 -14.70
N TYR A 97 10.51 7.02 -14.39
CA TYR A 97 9.27 6.30 -14.09
C TYR A 97 8.91 6.42 -12.61
N VAL A 98 7.61 6.45 -12.33
CA VAL A 98 7.09 6.47 -10.97
C VAL A 98 6.24 5.23 -10.75
N LEU A 99 6.68 4.34 -9.85
CA LEU A 99 5.95 3.14 -9.45
C LEU A 99 5.21 3.37 -8.13
N THR A 100 3.94 2.99 -8.06
CA THR A 100 3.22 2.90 -6.79
C THR A 100 2.63 1.51 -6.58
N LEU A 101 2.89 0.93 -5.41
CA LEU A 101 2.31 -0.32 -4.90
C LEU A 101 1.51 -0.06 -3.61
N GLN A 102 1.13 1.20 -3.37
CA GLN A 102 0.39 1.63 -2.18
C GLN A 102 -0.99 0.96 -2.13
N ASN A 103 -1.48 0.73 -0.92
CA ASN A 103 -2.85 0.26 -0.71
C ASN A 103 -3.87 1.35 -1.07
N GLY A 104 -5.11 0.91 -1.31
CA GLY A 104 -6.22 1.79 -1.61
C GLY A 104 -6.28 2.20 -3.08
N TYR A 105 -7.28 3.01 -3.39
CA TYR A 105 -7.58 3.49 -4.74
C TYR A 105 -7.22 4.97 -4.90
N GLY A 106 -6.90 5.37 -6.13
CA GLY A 106 -6.67 6.77 -6.51
C GLY A 106 -5.22 7.23 -6.41
N ASN A 107 -4.25 6.34 -6.11
CA ASN A 107 -2.85 6.75 -6.02
C ASN A 107 -2.25 7.10 -7.39
N GLY A 108 -2.59 6.35 -8.44
CA GLY A 108 -2.19 6.66 -9.82
C GLY A 108 -2.71 8.03 -10.27
N GLU A 109 -3.98 8.30 -10.01
CA GLU A 109 -4.64 9.58 -10.34
C GLU A 109 -4.04 10.77 -9.58
N LYS A 110 -3.58 10.56 -8.34
CA LYS A 110 -2.87 11.60 -7.58
C LYS A 110 -1.51 11.91 -8.20
N ILE A 111 -0.80 10.87 -8.65
CA ILE A 111 0.53 11.02 -9.29
C ILE A 111 0.38 11.66 -10.68
N GLU A 112 -0.65 11.31 -11.45
CA GLU A 112 -0.93 11.85 -12.81
C GLU A 112 -1.10 13.37 -12.83
N LYS A 113 -1.49 14.00 -11.74
CA LYS A 113 -1.56 15.47 -11.64
C LYS A 113 -0.20 16.15 -11.86
N TYR A 114 0.90 15.43 -11.64
CA TYR A 114 2.25 15.98 -11.64
C TYR A 114 3.20 15.28 -12.61
N ILE A 115 2.88 14.04 -12.99
CA ILE A 115 3.71 13.15 -13.80
C ILE A 115 2.91 12.69 -15.03
N ASN A 116 3.58 12.65 -16.18
CA ASN A 116 2.96 12.11 -17.40
C ASN A 116 2.49 10.66 -17.15
N LYS A 117 1.21 10.38 -17.44
CA LYS A 117 0.60 9.06 -17.25
C LYS A 117 1.37 7.91 -17.92
N ASP A 118 2.06 8.18 -19.03
CA ASP A 118 2.89 7.20 -19.73
C ASP A 118 4.21 6.90 -18.98
N ARG A 119 4.48 7.58 -17.86
CA ARG A 119 5.61 7.33 -16.94
C ARG A 119 5.17 6.79 -15.60
N ILE A 120 3.87 6.53 -15.41
CA ILE A 120 3.33 6.00 -14.17
C ILE A 120 3.11 4.50 -14.31
N ILE A 121 3.64 3.76 -13.34
CA ILE A 121 3.44 2.33 -13.17
C ILE A 121 2.66 2.14 -11.89
N VAL A 122 1.59 1.37 -11.95
CA VAL A 122 0.78 1.04 -10.77
C VAL A 122 0.72 -0.46 -10.59
N GLY A 123 0.43 -0.89 -9.37
CA GLY A 123 0.34 -2.31 -9.12
C GLY A 123 -0.14 -2.65 -7.72
N THR A 124 -0.09 -3.92 -7.42
CA THR A 124 -0.39 -4.45 -6.09
C THR A 124 0.73 -5.38 -5.65
N THR A 125 0.95 -5.47 -4.34
CA THR A 125 1.87 -6.46 -3.77
C THR A 125 1.20 -7.23 -2.64
N GLY A 126 1.50 -8.52 -2.56
CA GLY A 126 1.10 -9.42 -1.48
C GLY A 126 2.10 -9.47 -0.33
N GLU A 127 3.19 -8.68 -0.40
CA GLU A 127 4.18 -8.62 0.66
C GLU A 127 3.59 -8.03 1.95
N GLY A 128 3.94 -8.63 3.08
CA GLY A 128 3.57 -8.16 4.42
C GLY A 128 4.79 -7.75 5.22
N CYS A 129 4.85 -6.48 5.65
CA CYS A 129 5.99 -5.96 6.40
C CYS A 129 5.55 -4.97 7.49
N THR A 130 6.22 -5.02 8.64
CA THR A 130 5.94 -4.14 9.78
C THR A 130 7.23 -3.53 10.31
N THR A 131 7.22 -2.24 10.61
CA THR A 131 8.34 -1.58 11.30
C THR A 131 8.29 -1.92 12.78
N ILE A 132 9.37 -2.49 13.31
CA ILE A 132 9.52 -2.83 14.73
C ILE A 132 10.10 -1.64 15.50
N LYS A 133 11.17 -1.05 14.97
CA LYS A 133 11.84 0.15 15.50
C LYS A 133 12.67 0.81 14.39
N ALA A 134 13.31 1.92 14.68
CA ALA A 134 14.25 2.56 13.76
C ALA A 134 15.28 1.55 13.23
N GLY A 135 15.50 1.53 11.91
CA GLY A 135 16.43 0.62 11.24
C GLY A 135 16.07 -0.87 11.30
N TYR A 136 14.86 -1.25 11.79
CA TYR A 136 14.47 -2.65 11.95
C TYR A 136 13.02 -2.91 11.52
N ILE A 137 12.85 -3.78 10.54
CA ILE A 137 11.55 -4.20 10.03
C ILE A 137 11.39 -5.72 10.14
N LYS A 138 10.14 -6.18 10.24
CA LYS A 138 9.78 -7.60 10.17
C LYS A 138 9.04 -7.87 8.87
N HIS A 139 9.59 -8.74 8.05
CA HIS A 139 8.94 -9.28 6.85
C HIS A 139 8.06 -10.46 7.29
N ALA A 140 6.75 -10.24 7.33
CA ALA A 140 5.79 -11.15 7.95
C ALA A 140 5.14 -12.12 6.97
N GLY A 141 5.30 -11.90 5.66
CA GLY A 141 4.74 -12.78 4.64
C GLY A 141 5.09 -12.30 3.24
N SER A 142 5.26 -13.25 2.33
CA SER A 142 5.53 -12.98 0.91
C SER A 142 4.31 -13.35 0.06
N GLY A 143 4.10 -12.59 -0.99
CA GLY A 143 3.05 -12.82 -1.97
C GLY A 143 3.36 -12.11 -3.28
N ASP A 144 2.59 -12.44 -4.31
CA ASP A 144 2.82 -11.94 -5.65
C ASP A 144 2.72 -10.40 -5.73
N THR A 145 3.56 -9.85 -6.58
CA THR A 145 3.52 -8.44 -6.98
C THR A 145 3.09 -8.36 -8.44
N TYR A 146 2.13 -7.51 -8.74
CA TYR A 146 1.66 -7.27 -10.11
C TYR A 146 1.87 -5.81 -10.45
N ILE A 147 2.45 -5.57 -11.64
CA ILE A 147 2.72 -4.22 -12.14
C ILE A 147 2.18 -4.04 -13.55
N GLY A 148 1.78 -2.82 -13.90
CA GLY A 148 1.35 -2.47 -15.25
C GLY A 148 1.36 -0.96 -15.46
N MET A 149 1.33 -0.53 -16.71
CA MET A 149 1.28 0.90 -17.02
C MET A 149 -0.07 1.50 -16.64
N PHE A 150 -0.06 2.62 -15.95
CA PHE A 150 -1.28 3.35 -15.59
C PHE A 150 -2.05 3.82 -16.83
N SER A 151 -1.34 4.20 -17.91
CA SER A 151 -1.95 4.57 -19.18
C SER A 151 -2.53 3.40 -19.98
N GLY A 152 -2.23 2.17 -19.61
CA GLY A 152 -2.59 0.96 -20.35
C GLY A 152 -1.76 0.70 -21.62
N LYS A 153 -0.80 1.58 -21.95
CA LYS A 153 0.12 1.36 -23.07
C LYS A 153 1.22 0.39 -22.68
N GLU A 154 1.62 -0.48 -23.61
CA GLU A 154 2.79 -1.33 -23.39
C GLU A 154 4.08 -0.51 -23.40
N ASP A 155 4.99 -0.81 -22.47
CA ASP A 155 6.31 -0.20 -22.37
C ASP A 155 7.34 -1.26 -21.94
N ASN A 156 8.49 -1.25 -22.58
CA ASN A 156 9.59 -2.18 -22.28
C ASN A 156 10.12 -2.04 -20.84
N ILE A 157 9.85 -0.92 -20.18
CA ILE A 157 10.22 -0.72 -18.78
C ILE A 157 9.59 -1.79 -17.87
N LEU A 158 8.38 -2.27 -18.16
CA LEU A 158 7.73 -3.29 -17.36
C LEU A 158 8.54 -4.58 -17.32
N LYS A 159 9.04 -5.04 -18.46
CA LYS A 159 9.90 -6.22 -18.54
C LYS A 159 11.20 -6.05 -17.76
N ARG A 160 11.81 -4.86 -17.88
CA ARG A 160 13.01 -4.53 -17.11
C ARG A 160 12.74 -4.54 -15.60
N LEU A 161 11.65 -3.96 -15.17
CA LEU A 161 11.26 -3.92 -13.75
C LEU A 161 10.88 -5.31 -13.22
N GLU A 162 10.13 -6.10 -13.99
CA GLU A 162 9.81 -7.49 -13.64
C GLU A 162 11.09 -8.28 -13.38
N ASN A 163 12.07 -8.20 -14.29
CA ASN A 163 13.36 -8.88 -14.13
C ASN A 163 14.12 -8.39 -12.88
N ILE A 164 14.19 -7.08 -12.65
CA ILE A 164 14.88 -6.51 -11.48
C ILE A 164 14.20 -6.93 -10.19
N LEU A 165 12.88 -6.83 -10.11
CA LEU A 165 12.11 -7.19 -8.91
C LEU A 165 12.20 -8.70 -8.62
N ASN A 166 12.10 -9.55 -9.66
CA ASN A 166 12.26 -11.00 -9.52
C ASN A 166 13.69 -11.36 -9.06
N HIS A 167 14.72 -10.73 -9.63
CA HIS A 167 16.10 -10.93 -9.18
C HIS A 167 16.32 -10.45 -7.74
N SER A 168 15.56 -9.46 -7.30
CA SER A 168 15.58 -8.97 -5.91
C SER A 168 14.83 -9.89 -4.94
N GLY A 169 14.08 -10.88 -5.43
CA GLY A 169 13.36 -11.86 -4.62
C GLY A 169 11.86 -11.60 -4.47
N PHE A 170 11.29 -10.65 -5.24
CA PHE A 170 9.85 -10.42 -5.30
C PHE A 170 9.24 -11.21 -6.46
N ASN A 171 8.24 -12.05 -6.20
CA ASN A 171 7.54 -12.76 -7.29
C ASN A 171 6.66 -11.77 -8.07
N THR A 172 7.23 -11.20 -9.13
CA THR A 172 6.62 -10.08 -9.87
C THR A 172 6.13 -10.53 -11.23
N HIS A 173 4.95 -10.07 -11.60
CA HIS A 173 4.26 -10.36 -12.85
C HIS A 173 3.78 -9.07 -13.51
N ILE A 174 3.90 -9.00 -14.84
CA ILE A 174 3.29 -7.92 -15.62
C ILE A 174 1.82 -8.25 -15.85
N CYS A 175 0.94 -7.28 -15.63
CA CYS A 175 -0.47 -7.38 -16.01
C CYS A 175 -0.83 -6.27 -17.01
N LYS A 176 -1.69 -6.62 -17.95
CA LYS A 176 -2.14 -5.69 -19.00
C LYS A 176 -3.01 -4.58 -18.42
N ASP A 177 -3.89 -4.90 -17.50
CA ASP A 177 -4.71 -3.93 -16.77
C ASP A 177 -4.57 -4.12 -15.26
N PRO A 178 -3.69 -3.33 -14.61
CA PRO A 178 -3.50 -3.40 -13.17
C PRO A 178 -4.70 -2.91 -12.37
N ARG A 179 -5.64 -2.19 -12.99
CA ARG A 179 -6.78 -1.57 -12.30
C ARG A 179 -7.72 -2.61 -11.71
N GLU A 180 -7.95 -3.72 -12.43
CA GLU A 180 -8.79 -4.81 -11.93
C GLU A 180 -8.18 -5.45 -10.67
N LEU A 181 -6.85 -5.68 -10.66
CA LEU A 181 -6.15 -6.22 -9.50
C LEU A 181 -6.16 -5.25 -8.31
N ILE A 182 -6.03 -3.94 -8.60
CA ILE A 182 -6.14 -2.91 -7.57
C ILE A 182 -7.54 -2.93 -6.94
N TRP A 183 -8.60 -2.98 -7.77
CA TRP A 183 -9.97 -3.06 -7.28
C TRP A 183 -10.24 -4.35 -6.52
N ASN A 184 -9.76 -5.49 -7.02
CA ASN A 184 -9.88 -6.76 -6.32
C ASN A 184 -9.26 -6.71 -4.91
N LYS A 185 -8.05 -6.17 -4.78
CA LYS A 185 -7.39 -5.98 -3.48
C LYS A 185 -8.11 -4.94 -2.61
N LEU A 186 -8.62 -3.87 -3.23
CA LEU A 186 -9.41 -2.84 -2.55
C LEU A 186 -10.66 -3.45 -1.90
N ILE A 187 -11.45 -4.24 -2.64
CA ILE A 187 -12.67 -4.89 -2.14
C ILE A 187 -12.35 -5.82 -0.96
N ILE A 188 -11.24 -6.56 -1.02
CA ILE A 188 -10.78 -7.39 0.10
C ILE A 188 -10.50 -6.53 1.34
N ASN A 189 -9.75 -5.44 1.18
CA ASN A 189 -9.42 -4.53 2.27
C ASN A 189 -10.67 -3.83 2.85
N VAL A 190 -11.63 -3.47 2.01
CA VAL A 190 -12.93 -2.90 2.40
C VAL A 190 -13.68 -3.83 3.35
N GLY A 191 -13.70 -5.13 3.06
CA GLY A 191 -14.39 -6.10 3.89
C GLY A 191 -13.70 -6.44 5.21
N ILE A 192 -12.40 -6.16 5.36
CA ILE A 192 -11.62 -6.61 6.51
C ILE A 192 -11.15 -5.44 7.39
N ASN A 193 -10.54 -4.41 6.78
CA ASN A 193 -9.67 -3.50 7.50
C ASN A 193 -10.40 -2.61 8.51
N ALA A 194 -11.48 -1.96 8.10
CA ALA A 194 -12.23 -1.06 8.97
C ALA A 194 -12.93 -1.82 10.12
N ILE A 195 -13.53 -2.96 9.82
CA ILE A 195 -14.24 -3.79 10.82
C ILE A 195 -13.27 -4.25 11.92
N THR A 196 -12.13 -4.81 11.52
CA THR A 196 -11.10 -5.27 12.47
C THR A 196 -10.52 -4.14 13.29
N ALA A 197 -10.33 -2.96 12.69
CA ALA A 197 -9.80 -1.79 13.37
C ALA A 197 -10.78 -1.20 14.40
N ILE A 198 -12.08 -1.16 14.08
CA ILE A 198 -13.14 -0.66 14.98
C ILE A 198 -13.31 -1.60 16.19
N LEU A 199 -13.36 -2.90 15.93
CA LEU A 199 -13.61 -3.90 16.97
C LEU A 199 -12.36 -4.33 17.73
N GLY A 200 -11.15 -4.00 17.24
CA GLY A 200 -9.90 -4.43 17.86
C GLY A 200 -9.61 -5.93 17.70
N ILE A 201 -10.18 -6.59 16.67
CA ILE A 201 -10.14 -8.05 16.48
C ILE A 201 -9.19 -8.47 15.35
N ARG A 202 -8.79 -9.75 15.33
CA ARG A 202 -8.00 -10.33 14.24
C ARG A 202 -8.89 -10.64 13.02
N ASN A 203 -8.27 -10.83 11.86
CA ASN A 203 -8.99 -10.99 10.60
C ASN A 203 -10.00 -12.13 10.61
N GLY A 204 -9.63 -13.30 11.14
CA GLY A 204 -10.52 -14.48 11.19
C GLY A 204 -11.71 -14.32 12.13
N GLU A 205 -11.64 -13.40 13.09
CA GLU A 205 -12.71 -13.20 14.06
C GLU A 205 -13.95 -12.54 13.44
N ILE A 206 -13.81 -11.84 12.30
CA ILE A 206 -14.95 -11.29 11.54
C ILE A 206 -15.98 -12.37 11.20
N LEU A 207 -15.50 -13.59 10.93
CA LEU A 207 -16.34 -14.69 10.45
C LEU A 207 -17.02 -15.48 11.57
N LYS A 208 -16.64 -15.26 12.84
CA LYS A 208 -17.20 -15.99 13.99
C LYS A 208 -18.60 -15.51 14.37
N GLU A 209 -18.88 -14.21 14.17
CA GLU A 209 -20.13 -13.60 14.54
C GLU A 209 -20.98 -13.22 13.33
N MET A 210 -22.27 -13.58 13.33
CA MET A 210 -23.17 -13.27 12.21
C MET A 210 -23.29 -11.77 11.94
N ALA A 211 -23.25 -10.94 12.96
CA ALA A 211 -23.34 -9.49 12.83
C ALA A 211 -22.15 -8.90 12.07
N THR A 212 -20.92 -9.27 12.44
CA THR A 212 -19.69 -8.81 11.76
C THR A 212 -19.59 -9.34 10.34
N LYS A 213 -19.95 -10.62 10.14
CA LYS A 213 -20.01 -11.23 8.82
C LYS A 213 -21.01 -10.54 7.89
N LYS A 214 -22.16 -10.09 8.44
CA LYS A 214 -23.16 -9.32 7.67
C LYS A 214 -22.59 -7.98 7.24
N ILE A 215 -21.98 -7.21 8.16
CA ILE A 215 -21.36 -5.91 7.84
C ILE A 215 -20.29 -6.07 6.75
N MET A 216 -19.43 -7.09 6.87
CA MET A 216 -18.43 -7.42 5.86
C MET A 216 -19.07 -7.65 4.48
N LYS A 217 -20.11 -8.48 4.41
CA LYS A 217 -20.80 -8.78 3.14
C LYS A 217 -21.41 -7.53 2.52
N ASP A 218 -22.14 -6.75 3.32
CA ASP A 218 -22.80 -5.54 2.85
C ASP A 218 -21.78 -4.51 2.33
N ALA A 219 -20.66 -4.30 3.03
CA ALA A 219 -19.58 -3.42 2.59
C ALA A 219 -18.94 -3.89 1.26
N VAL A 220 -18.76 -5.21 1.10
CA VAL A 220 -18.22 -5.82 -0.13
C VAL A 220 -19.20 -5.66 -1.28
N ILE A 221 -20.50 -5.89 -1.07
CA ILE A 221 -21.54 -5.71 -2.11
C ILE A 221 -21.55 -4.27 -2.63
N GLU A 222 -21.53 -3.27 -1.73
CA GLU A 222 -21.44 -1.87 -2.13
C GLU A 222 -20.18 -1.60 -3.00
N ALA A 223 -19.03 -2.11 -2.57
CA ALA A 223 -17.77 -1.93 -3.30
C ALA A 223 -17.79 -2.61 -4.68
N VAL A 224 -18.39 -3.79 -4.80
CA VAL A 224 -18.59 -4.49 -6.09
C VAL A 224 -19.49 -3.70 -7.01
N LYS A 225 -20.62 -3.17 -6.53
CA LYS A 225 -21.53 -2.34 -7.32
C LYS A 225 -20.82 -1.11 -7.88
N VAL A 226 -20.03 -0.43 -7.06
CA VAL A 226 -19.24 0.74 -7.47
C VAL A 226 -18.19 0.34 -8.51
N ALA A 227 -17.48 -0.77 -8.31
CA ALA A 227 -16.50 -1.27 -9.27
C ALA A 227 -17.15 -1.59 -10.63
N ASN A 228 -18.30 -2.26 -10.61
CA ASN A 228 -19.01 -2.64 -11.84
C ASN A 228 -19.55 -1.41 -12.60
N ALA A 229 -20.00 -0.37 -11.89
CA ALA A 229 -20.37 0.90 -12.51
C ALA A 229 -19.18 1.62 -13.19
N LYS A 230 -17.94 1.31 -12.77
CA LYS A 230 -16.70 1.79 -13.43
C LYS A 230 -16.27 0.94 -14.62
N GLY A 231 -17.02 -0.10 -14.97
CA GLY A 231 -16.77 -0.97 -16.13
C GLY A 231 -16.03 -2.25 -15.80
N PHE A 232 -15.83 -2.58 -14.52
CA PHE A 232 -15.35 -3.91 -14.11
C PHE A 232 -16.51 -4.92 -14.11
N ASN A 233 -16.20 -6.20 -13.98
CA ASN A 233 -17.20 -7.27 -13.97
C ASN A 233 -16.92 -8.25 -12.82
N PHE A 234 -17.08 -7.75 -11.59
CA PHE A 234 -16.94 -8.58 -10.39
C PHE A 234 -18.29 -9.22 -10.03
N ASN A 235 -18.25 -10.52 -9.69
CA ASN A 235 -19.41 -11.22 -9.12
C ASN A 235 -19.44 -11.01 -7.60
N GLU A 236 -20.60 -10.62 -7.05
CA GLU A 236 -20.76 -10.32 -5.62
C GLU A 236 -20.45 -11.54 -4.74
N GLU A 237 -21.01 -12.72 -5.08
CA GLU A 237 -20.82 -13.94 -4.28
C GLU A 237 -19.36 -14.42 -4.31
N GLU A 238 -18.72 -14.35 -5.48
CA GLU A 238 -17.32 -14.73 -5.62
C GLU A 238 -16.41 -13.79 -4.80
N MET A 239 -16.68 -12.49 -4.84
CA MET A 239 -15.91 -11.53 -4.06
C MET A 239 -16.12 -11.69 -2.56
N ILE A 240 -17.35 -11.95 -2.10
CA ILE A 240 -17.62 -12.29 -0.70
C ILE A 240 -16.82 -13.53 -0.28
N LYS A 241 -16.91 -14.63 -1.04
CA LYS A 241 -16.14 -15.85 -0.78
C LYS A 241 -14.62 -15.57 -0.74
N LYS A 242 -14.14 -14.71 -1.63
CA LYS A 242 -12.73 -14.34 -1.68
C LYS A 242 -12.30 -13.58 -0.43
N VAL A 243 -13.11 -12.65 0.05
CA VAL A 243 -12.86 -11.90 1.31
C VAL A 243 -12.89 -12.86 2.50
N GLU A 244 -13.89 -13.75 2.58
CA GLU A 244 -13.96 -14.79 3.62
C GLU A 244 -12.69 -15.68 3.63
N ASN A 245 -12.25 -16.13 2.45
CA ASN A 245 -11.04 -16.95 2.30
C ASN A 245 -9.77 -16.21 2.74
N VAL A 246 -9.64 -14.92 2.41
CA VAL A 246 -8.50 -14.11 2.86
C VAL A 246 -8.54 -13.93 4.37
N ALA A 247 -9.71 -13.63 4.95
CA ALA A 247 -9.88 -13.52 6.39
C ALA A 247 -9.50 -14.83 7.12
N LEU A 248 -9.86 -16.00 6.57
CA LEU A 248 -9.47 -17.31 7.09
C LEU A 248 -7.96 -17.59 6.95
N LYS A 249 -7.39 -17.36 5.76
CA LYS A 249 -5.96 -17.59 5.53
C LYS A 249 -5.05 -16.71 6.39
N THR A 250 -5.57 -15.56 6.79
CA THR A 250 -4.85 -14.59 7.63
C THR A 250 -5.50 -14.47 9.02
N ALA A 251 -6.17 -15.52 9.51
CA ALA A 251 -7.02 -15.46 10.69
C ALA A 251 -6.32 -14.89 11.93
N GLU A 252 -5.07 -15.24 12.15
CA GLU A 252 -4.26 -14.78 13.28
C GLU A 252 -3.62 -13.39 13.08
N ASN A 253 -3.75 -12.81 11.89
CA ASN A 253 -3.15 -11.53 11.58
C ASN A 253 -4.04 -10.37 12.07
N LYS A 254 -3.40 -9.27 12.46
CA LYS A 254 -4.04 -7.96 12.58
C LYS A 254 -3.98 -7.26 11.22
N SER A 255 -5.10 -6.72 10.75
CA SER A 255 -5.11 -5.92 9.52
C SER A 255 -4.15 -4.71 9.63
N SER A 256 -3.70 -4.17 8.50
CA SER A 256 -2.85 -2.99 8.49
C SER A 256 -3.52 -1.78 9.17
N MET A 257 -4.83 -1.63 8.99
CA MET A 257 -5.59 -0.55 9.61
C MET A 257 -5.70 -0.73 11.12
N LEU A 258 -5.92 -1.94 11.60
CA LEU A 258 -5.88 -2.24 13.04
C LEU A 258 -4.50 -1.92 13.63
N GLN A 259 -3.43 -2.30 12.92
CA GLN A 259 -2.06 -1.97 13.37
C GLN A 259 -1.83 -0.45 13.44
N ASP A 260 -2.33 0.32 12.46
CA ASP A 260 -2.26 1.78 12.50
C ASP A 260 -3.01 2.35 13.71
N VAL A 261 -4.24 1.87 13.95
CA VAL A 261 -5.07 2.29 15.10
C VAL A 261 -4.39 1.98 16.44
N LEU A 262 -3.83 0.78 16.59
CA LEU A 262 -3.12 0.38 17.81
C LEU A 262 -1.84 1.21 18.07
N ASN A 263 -1.19 1.66 16.99
CA ASN A 263 0.02 2.47 17.06
C ASN A 263 -0.25 3.98 17.01
N ASN A 264 -1.51 4.42 17.15
CA ASN A 264 -1.93 5.82 17.04
C ASN A 264 -1.45 6.52 15.75
N LYS A 265 -1.41 5.78 14.65
CA LYS A 265 -1.04 6.29 13.32
C LYS A 265 -2.30 6.59 12.51
N LYS A 266 -2.23 7.60 11.65
CA LYS A 266 -3.29 7.86 10.67
C LYS A 266 -3.46 6.64 9.76
N THR A 267 -4.71 6.20 9.57
CA THR A 267 -5.04 5.04 8.73
C THR A 267 -5.17 5.42 7.25
N GLU A 268 -5.44 4.44 6.41
CA GLU A 268 -5.76 4.63 4.98
C GLU A 268 -7.27 4.52 4.70
N ILE A 269 -8.12 4.79 5.69
CA ILE A 269 -9.58 4.66 5.57
C ILE A 269 -10.14 5.46 4.40
N GLU A 270 -9.64 6.70 4.18
CA GLU A 270 -10.10 7.60 3.11
C GLU A 270 -9.85 7.04 1.70
N THR A 271 -8.81 6.20 1.53
CA THR A 271 -8.45 5.59 0.24
C THR A 271 -8.88 4.12 0.13
N ILE A 272 -9.43 3.55 1.19
CA ILE A 272 -10.05 2.22 1.21
C ILE A 272 -11.58 2.38 1.20
N ASN A 273 -12.28 2.34 2.32
CA ASN A 273 -13.74 2.48 2.33
C ASN A 273 -14.20 3.86 1.85
N GLY A 274 -13.51 4.95 2.21
CA GLY A 274 -13.80 6.29 1.74
C GLY A 274 -13.67 6.46 0.23
N SER A 275 -12.82 5.68 -0.43
CA SER A 275 -12.78 5.69 -1.90
C SER A 275 -14.01 5.07 -2.53
N ILE A 276 -14.63 4.06 -1.90
CA ILE A 276 -15.90 3.48 -2.36
C ILE A 276 -17.02 4.52 -2.28
N VAL A 277 -17.10 5.26 -1.18
CA VAL A 277 -18.06 6.36 -1.01
C VAL A 277 -17.88 7.42 -2.10
N LYS A 278 -16.64 7.89 -2.28
CA LYS A 278 -16.30 8.91 -3.27
C LYS A 278 -16.58 8.47 -4.70
N GLU A 279 -16.22 7.24 -5.05
CA GLU A 279 -16.47 6.73 -6.41
C GLU A 279 -17.95 6.40 -6.61
N GLY A 280 -18.65 5.86 -5.61
CA GLY A 280 -20.08 5.58 -5.65
C GLY A 280 -20.90 6.83 -5.93
N SER A 281 -20.57 7.95 -5.28
CA SER A 281 -21.28 9.22 -5.51
C SER A 281 -21.22 9.73 -6.97
N LYS A 282 -20.16 9.40 -7.71
CA LYS A 282 -20.04 9.77 -9.14
C LYS A 282 -21.03 9.01 -10.03
N PHE A 283 -21.53 7.88 -9.58
CA PHE A 283 -22.48 7.01 -10.29
C PHE A 283 -23.86 6.97 -9.62
N ASN A 284 -24.13 7.85 -8.65
CA ASN A 284 -25.36 7.85 -7.84
C ASN A 284 -25.64 6.49 -7.17
N ILE A 285 -24.58 5.83 -6.70
CA ILE A 285 -24.67 4.57 -5.93
C ILE A 285 -24.49 4.88 -4.45
N GLU A 286 -25.52 4.56 -3.67
CA GLU A 286 -25.46 4.67 -2.20
C GLU A 286 -24.52 3.62 -1.62
N THR A 287 -23.71 4.03 -0.64
CA THR A 287 -22.72 3.17 0.03
C THR A 287 -22.74 3.39 1.55
N PRO A 288 -23.93 3.22 2.20
CA PRO A 288 -24.12 3.60 3.60
C PRO A 288 -23.23 2.83 4.58
N ILE A 289 -22.92 1.57 4.30
CA ILE A 289 -22.03 0.79 5.18
C ILE A 289 -20.58 1.29 5.07
N ASN A 290 -20.07 1.51 3.87
CA ASN A 290 -18.73 2.05 3.68
C ASN A 290 -18.60 3.46 4.25
N GLU A 291 -19.62 4.29 4.11
CA GLU A 291 -19.67 5.63 4.70
C GLU A 291 -19.63 5.56 6.23
N THR A 292 -20.47 4.71 6.84
CA THR A 292 -20.48 4.49 8.29
C THR A 292 -19.14 4.03 8.82
N LEU A 293 -18.54 3.01 8.19
CA LEU A 293 -17.21 2.50 8.58
C LEU A 293 -16.13 3.58 8.44
N THR A 294 -16.20 4.40 7.39
CA THR A 294 -15.27 5.51 7.17
C THR A 294 -15.38 6.54 8.30
N ASN A 295 -16.60 6.97 8.62
CA ASN A 295 -16.85 7.97 9.66
C ASN A 295 -16.45 7.47 11.05
N LEU A 296 -16.68 6.18 11.36
CA LEU A 296 -16.27 5.57 12.63
C LEU A 296 -14.75 5.56 12.80
N ILE A 297 -14.00 5.19 11.76
CA ILE A 297 -12.52 5.20 11.80
C ILE A 297 -11.99 6.63 11.94
N ILE A 298 -12.50 7.60 11.17
CA ILE A 298 -12.11 9.01 11.29
C ILE A 298 -12.37 9.53 12.71
N SER A 299 -13.50 9.14 13.30
CA SER A 299 -13.83 9.51 14.67
C SER A 299 -12.89 8.87 15.69
N LEU A 300 -12.53 7.58 15.49
CA LEU A 300 -11.54 6.88 16.31
C LEU A 300 -10.17 7.57 16.26
N GLU A 301 -9.70 7.97 15.08
CA GLU A 301 -8.44 8.69 14.91
C GLU A 301 -8.42 10.00 15.70
N LYS A 302 -9.50 10.80 15.60
CA LYS A 302 -9.63 12.08 16.32
C LYS A 302 -9.68 11.91 17.84
N ASN A 303 -10.45 10.95 18.33
CA ASN A 303 -10.59 10.72 19.76
C ASN A 303 -9.31 10.19 20.43
N LYS A 304 -8.50 9.39 19.70
CA LYS A 304 -7.20 8.91 20.20
C LYS A 304 -6.16 10.01 20.30
N ILE A 305 -6.19 10.99 19.39
CA ILE A 305 -5.31 12.17 19.45
C ILE A 305 -5.64 13.04 20.68
N LEU A 306 -6.90 13.02 21.16
CA LEU A 306 -7.37 13.80 22.30
C LEU A 306 -7.19 13.10 23.64
N THR A 307 -6.90 11.80 23.67
CA THR A 307 -6.71 11.05 24.92
C THR A 307 -5.20 10.87 25.16
N PRO A 308 -4.58 11.57 26.15
CA PRO A 308 -3.23 11.26 26.56
C PRO A 308 -3.15 9.79 26.99
N GLN A 309 -2.11 9.10 26.56
CA GLN A 309 -1.84 7.74 27.05
C GLN A 309 -1.75 7.77 28.58
N ARG A 310 -2.64 7.04 29.25
CA ARG A 310 -2.53 6.72 30.67
C ARG A 310 -1.51 5.62 30.89
#